data_32eecca36d4b253ab0ac9540430e5eab
#
_entry.id   32eecca36d4b253ab0ac9540430e5eab
#
_cell.length_a   1.000
_cell.length_b   1.000
_cell.length_c   1.000
_cell.angle_alpha   90.00
_cell.angle_beta   90.00
_cell.angle_gamma   90.00
#
_symmetry.space_group_name_H-M   'P 1'
#
loop_
_entity.id
_entity.type
_entity.pdbx_description
1 polymer ?
#
loop_
_entity_poly.entity_id
_entity_poly.type
_entity_poly.pdbx_seq_one_letter_code
_entity_poly.pdbx_strand_id
1 'polypeptide(L)'
;MANETKPTYFSPLLTLLLTFSLSFPFLSTTSSSSEPTDPIPTPWPHQFHSLLFMNRSGTLQKTDLWYDWPNGRNFNIIQNQLGNKVTYDLEWNNGTSYVYTLDDSDPECQVLHVEVGILRPNWLDGANYLGQHYMDGFLCNVWEKVEFVWYYEDVVSKRPVYWVFYSGYAAHVMTFEVGRVLDDEKWQAPGYCFEEKQSPLFEPVANVGGLMMRGAINASMGLSLWVPSVDLLGSKW
;
A
#
# COMPACT_ATOMS: atom_id res chain seq x y z
N MET A 1 -82.79 0.83 -35.03
CA MET A 1 -84.00 0.98 -34.15
C MET A 1 -83.46 1.68 -32.94
N ALA A 2 -83.64 2.98 -32.94
CA ALA A 2 -84.64 3.70 -32.16
C ALA A 2 -84.29 3.63 -30.68
N ASN A 3 -84.08 4.65 -30.00
CA ASN A 3 -84.64 5.95 -29.74
C ASN A 3 -84.30 6.28 -28.29
N GLU A 4 -83.86 7.37 -28.03
CA GLU A 4 -84.42 8.69 -27.61
C GLU A 4 -84.16 8.90 -26.10
N THR A 5 -83.65 9.96 -25.79
CA THR A 5 -83.87 11.41 -25.51
C THR A 5 -83.85 11.73 -24.03
N LYS A 6 -82.99 12.74 -23.77
CA LYS A 6 -83.08 13.91 -22.90
C LYS A 6 -84.30 14.09 -21.93
N PRO A 7 -84.33 15.07 -20.99
CA PRO A 7 -83.38 16.19 -20.69
C PRO A 7 -83.23 16.55 -19.18
N THR A 8 -82.26 17.44 -18.93
CA THR A 8 -82.25 18.64 -18.05
C THR A 8 -83.02 18.74 -16.75
N TYR A 9 -82.37 19.29 -15.71
CA TYR A 9 -82.77 20.55 -15.09
C TYR A 9 -81.66 21.11 -14.18
N PHE A 10 -81.39 22.44 -14.32
CA PHE A 10 -80.59 23.31 -13.51
C PHE A 10 -81.20 23.51 -12.13
N SER A 11 -80.34 23.66 -11.09
CA SER A 11 -80.56 24.63 -10.02
C SER A 11 -79.29 25.05 -9.36
N PRO A 12 -79.00 26.36 -9.19
CA PRO A 12 -77.83 26.87 -8.57
C PRO A 12 -78.02 27.05 -7.06
N LEU A 13 -77.28 26.34 -6.26
CA LEU A 13 -77.19 26.63 -4.84
C LEU A 13 -75.77 27.26 -4.57
N LEU A 14 -75.80 28.54 -4.34
CA LEU A 14 -74.75 29.40 -3.87
C LEU A 14 -74.30 28.92 -2.51
N THR A 15 -73.14 28.25 -2.41
CA THR A 15 -72.52 27.94 -1.13
C THR A 15 -71.26 28.73 -0.97
N LEU A 16 -71.34 29.66 -0.06
CA LEU A 16 -70.26 30.53 0.44
C LEU A 16 -69.21 29.68 1.15
N LEU A 17 -68.07 29.37 0.50
CA LEU A 17 -66.93 28.69 1.11
C LEU A 17 -66.00 29.75 1.72
N LEU A 18 -66.06 29.89 3.05
CA LEU A 18 -65.09 30.55 3.88
C LEU A 18 -63.73 29.83 3.71
N THR A 19 -62.81 30.41 3.00
CA THR A 19 -61.43 29.94 2.93
C THR A 19 -60.68 30.35 4.22
N PHE A 20 -60.59 29.40 5.13
CA PHE A 20 -59.68 29.51 6.29
C PHE A 20 -58.26 29.27 5.81
N SER A 21 -57.51 30.34 5.58
CA SER A 21 -56.05 30.28 5.28
C SER A 21 -55.34 29.90 6.55
N LEU A 22 -55.09 28.61 6.72
CA LEU A 22 -54.12 28.11 7.71
C LEU A 22 -52.72 28.37 7.19
N SER A 23 -52.12 29.49 7.61
CA SER A 23 -50.68 29.73 7.43
C SER A 23 -49.92 28.84 8.36
N PHE A 24 -49.47 27.68 7.86
CA PHE A 24 -48.45 26.89 8.54
C PHE A 24 -47.12 27.60 8.38
N PRO A 25 -46.42 27.92 9.45
CA PRO A 25 -45.02 28.38 9.33
C PRO A 25 -44.20 27.17 8.85
N PHE A 26 -43.67 27.28 7.65
CA PHE A 26 -42.67 26.34 7.13
C PHE A 26 -41.41 26.45 8.00
N LEU A 27 -41.30 25.56 8.97
CA LEU A 27 -40.07 25.42 9.75
C LEU A 27 -39.04 24.80 8.80
N SER A 28 -38.22 25.67 8.16
CA SER A 28 -37.07 25.23 7.40
C SER A 28 -36.04 24.62 8.37
N THR A 29 -36.11 23.31 8.58
CA THR A 29 -35.02 22.59 9.19
C THR A 29 -33.86 22.59 8.18
N THR A 30 -32.93 23.51 8.34
CA THR A 30 -31.60 23.40 7.73
C THR A 30 -30.92 22.19 8.36
N SER A 31 -31.10 21.02 7.81
CA SER A 31 -30.22 19.90 8.05
C SER A 31 -28.87 20.28 7.43
N SER A 32 -27.91 20.67 8.26
CA SER A 32 -26.53 20.73 7.86
C SER A 32 -26.10 19.30 7.59
N SER A 33 -26.18 18.88 6.34
CA SER A 33 -25.50 17.66 5.88
C SER A 33 -24.01 17.97 5.98
N SER A 34 -23.36 17.53 7.06
CA SER A 34 -21.89 17.40 7.04
C SER A 34 -21.58 16.48 5.86
N GLU A 35 -20.86 16.97 4.88
CA GLU A 35 -20.29 16.11 3.84
C GLU A 35 -19.56 14.97 4.52
N PRO A 36 -19.74 13.73 4.07
CA PRO A 36 -18.99 12.62 4.62
C PRO A 36 -17.50 12.90 4.42
N THR A 37 -16.78 13.10 5.50
CA THR A 37 -15.33 13.25 5.44
C THR A 37 -14.71 11.92 5.03
N ASP A 38 -13.74 11.96 4.12
CA ASP A 38 -13.00 10.79 3.71
C ASP A 38 -12.41 10.05 4.92
N PRO A 39 -12.38 8.71 4.89
CA PRO A 39 -11.77 7.95 5.96
C PRO A 39 -10.28 8.24 6.06
N ILE A 40 -9.75 8.19 7.27
CA ILE A 40 -8.32 8.32 7.52
C ILE A 40 -7.70 6.92 7.49
N PRO A 41 -6.57 6.70 6.79
CA PRO A 41 -5.92 5.40 6.78
C PRO A 41 -5.45 5.01 8.18
N THR A 42 -5.61 3.74 8.53
CA THR A 42 -5.19 3.22 9.82
C THR A 42 -3.67 3.07 9.86
N PRO A 43 -2.96 3.63 10.83
CA PRO A 43 -1.53 3.38 10.98
C PRO A 43 -1.24 1.89 11.16
N TRP A 44 -0.13 1.44 10.60
CA TRP A 44 0.32 0.07 10.84
C TRP A 44 0.59 -0.17 12.33
N PRO A 45 0.33 -1.38 12.84
CA PRO A 45 0.79 -1.75 14.17
C PRO A 45 2.30 -1.59 14.28
N HIS A 46 2.80 -1.22 15.46
CA HIS A 46 4.24 -1.06 15.67
C HIS A 46 5.02 -2.36 15.46
N GLN A 47 4.36 -3.50 15.64
CA GLN A 47 4.94 -4.82 15.44
C GLN A 47 3.89 -5.74 14.81
N PHE A 48 4.28 -6.47 13.78
CA PHE A 48 3.45 -7.50 13.19
C PHE A 48 4.25 -8.49 12.36
N HIS A 49 3.65 -9.64 12.14
CA HIS A 49 4.08 -10.64 11.16
C HIS A 49 3.01 -10.78 10.09
N SER A 50 3.41 -10.94 8.84
CA SER A 50 2.51 -11.12 7.72
C SER A 50 3.09 -12.10 6.71
N LEU A 51 2.29 -13.04 6.28
CA LEU A 51 2.59 -13.86 5.11
C LEU A 51 1.97 -13.22 3.89
N LEU A 52 2.79 -12.91 2.90
CA LEU A 52 2.39 -12.27 1.66
C LEU A 52 2.54 -13.24 0.50
N PHE A 53 1.57 -13.19 -0.41
CA PHE A 53 1.73 -13.73 -1.75
C PHE A 53 2.04 -12.55 -2.68
N MET A 54 3.21 -12.60 -3.30
CA MET A 54 3.71 -11.52 -4.13
C MET A 54 3.68 -11.92 -5.60
N ASN A 55 3.32 -10.98 -6.46
CA ASN A 55 3.40 -11.13 -7.91
C ASN A 55 4.26 -10.02 -8.50
N ARG A 56 5.34 -10.41 -9.17
CA ARG A 56 6.22 -9.49 -9.87
C ARG A 56 6.28 -9.86 -11.35
N SER A 57 5.44 -9.21 -12.17
CA SER A 57 5.40 -9.46 -13.63
C SER A 57 5.27 -10.95 -13.98
N GLY A 58 4.44 -11.69 -13.26
CA GLY A 58 4.23 -13.13 -13.42
C GLY A 58 5.16 -14.03 -12.61
N THR A 59 6.21 -13.50 -11.99
CA THR A 59 7.01 -14.25 -11.01
C THR A 59 6.31 -14.21 -9.67
N LEU A 60 5.88 -15.39 -9.20
CA LEU A 60 5.16 -15.54 -7.95
C LEU A 60 6.14 -15.83 -6.81
N GLN A 61 5.94 -15.16 -5.68
CA GLN A 61 6.77 -15.27 -4.49
C GLN A 61 5.91 -15.39 -3.25
N LYS A 62 6.40 -16.12 -2.27
CA LYS A 62 5.94 -16.05 -0.89
C LYS A 62 6.91 -15.19 -0.11
N THR A 63 6.42 -14.21 0.60
CA THR A 63 7.25 -13.38 1.49
C THR A 63 6.74 -13.49 2.92
N ASP A 64 7.65 -13.81 3.81
CA ASP A 64 7.44 -13.84 5.25
C ASP A 64 7.94 -12.49 5.79
N LEU A 65 7.03 -11.59 6.11
CA LEU A 65 7.32 -10.20 6.50
C LEU A 65 7.23 -10.04 8.00
N TRP A 66 8.32 -9.61 8.61
CA TRP A 66 8.42 -9.27 10.02
C TRP A 66 8.73 -7.79 10.16
N TYR A 67 7.88 -7.07 10.86
CA TYR A 67 7.99 -5.64 11.06
C TYR A 67 8.11 -5.31 12.55
N ASP A 68 9.15 -4.57 12.93
CA ASP A 68 9.45 -4.21 14.31
C ASP A 68 9.93 -2.75 14.39
N TRP A 69 8.96 -1.84 14.32
CA TRP A 69 9.21 -0.40 14.35
C TRP A 69 9.92 0.10 15.61
N PRO A 70 9.57 -0.34 16.85
CA PRO A 70 10.26 0.10 18.04
C PRO A 70 11.76 -0.16 18.03
N ASN A 71 12.19 -1.23 17.38
CA ASN A 71 13.60 -1.59 17.21
C ASN A 71 14.17 -1.15 15.85
N GLY A 72 13.38 -0.43 15.03
CA GLY A 72 13.84 0.14 13.77
C GLY A 72 14.28 -0.90 12.75
N ARG A 73 13.55 -2.01 12.61
CA ARG A 73 13.93 -3.14 11.77
C ARG A 73 12.75 -3.76 11.03
N ASN A 74 13.00 -4.25 9.84
CA ASN A 74 12.06 -4.99 8.98
C ASN A 74 12.78 -6.18 8.35
N PHE A 75 12.13 -7.31 8.21
CA PHE A 75 12.75 -8.51 7.67
C PHE A 75 11.81 -9.23 6.72
N ASN A 76 12.23 -9.36 5.47
CA ASN A 76 11.53 -10.08 4.43
C ASN A 76 12.28 -11.39 4.13
N ILE A 77 11.62 -12.52 4.31
CA ILE A 77 12.14 -13.85 3.93
C ILE A 77 11.38 -14.27 2.68
N ILE A 78 12.06 -14.29 1.54
CA ILE A 78 11.45 -14.34 0.22
C ILE A 78 11.79 -15.67 -0.45
N GLN A 79 10.76 -16.37 -0.90
CA GLN A 79 10.89 -17.62 -1.64
C GLN A 79 10.12 -17.53 -2.96
N ASN A 80 10.81 -17.77 -4.07
CA ASN A 80 10.16 -17.91 -5.37
C ASN A 80 9.35 -19.20 -5.44
N GLN A 81 8.17 -19.18 -6.08
CA GLN A 81 7.28 -20.33 -6.19
C GLN A 81 7.95 -21.56 -6.82
N LEU A 82 8.77 -21.36 -7.84
CA LEU A 82 9.41 -22.44 -8.59
C LEU A 82 10.91 -22.58 -8.27
N GLY A 83 11.35 -22.10 -7.11
CA GLY A 83 12.76 -22.12 -6.72
C GLY A 83 12.95 -22.62 -5.30
N ASN A 84 14.13 -23.16 -5.04
CA ASN A 84 14.54 -23.56 -3.69
C ASN A 84 15.34 -22.46 -2.98
N LYS A 85 15.80 -21.45 -3.73
CA LYS A 85 16.58 -20.34 -3.18
C LYS A 85 15.69 -19.45 -2.34
N VAL A 86 16.09 -19.23 -1.09
CA VAL A 86 15.46 -18.26 -0.19
C VAL A 86 16.36 -17.04 -0.11
N THR A 87 15.79 -15.88 -0.35
CA THR A 87 16.46 -14.58 -0.20
C THR A 87 15.98 -13.93 1.09
N TYR A 88 16.92 -13.46 1.87
CA TYR A 88 16.71 -12.73 3.11
C TYR A 88 17.01 -11.27 2.87
N ASP A 89 16.09 -10.39 3.23
CA ASP A 89 16.25 -8.94 3.11
C ASP A 89 15.97 -8.30 4.47
N LEU A 90 17.05 -8.00 5.18
CA LEU A 90 17.03 -7.43 6.52
C LEU A 90 17.30 -5.94 6.44
N GLU A 91 16.29 -5.16 6.72
CA GLU A 91 16.30 -3.70 6.62
C GLU A 91 16.34 -3.02 7.97
N TRP A 92 17.12 -1.96 8.07
CA TRP A 92 17.26 -1.15 9.28
C TRP A 92 16.81 0.29 9.04
N ASN A 93 16.29 0.92 10.10
CA ASN A 93 15.79 2.30 10.04
C ASN A 93 16.88 3.36 9.75
N ASN A 94 18.15 2.99 9.82
CA ASN A 94 19.27 3.83 9.39
C ASN A 94 19.52 3.79 7.88
N GLY A 95 18.67 3.11 7.11
CA GLY A 95 18.79 2.96 5.66
C GLY A 95 19.72 1.83 5.22
N THR A 96 20.27 1.03 6.13
CA THR A 96 21.07 -0.13 5.75
C THR A 96 20.16 -1.33 5.52
N SER A 97 20.35 -2.03 4.40
CA SER A 97 19.70 -3.29 4.08
C SER A 97 20.73 -4.35 3.71
N TYR A 98 20.55 -5.56 4.26
CA TYR A 98 21.35 -6.74 3.96
C TYR A 98 20.52 -7.73 3.17
N VAL A 99 20.84 -7.91 1.89
CA VAL A 99 20.18 -8.89 1.03
C VAL A 99 21.11 -10.08 0.86
N TYR A 100 20.73 -11.24 1.39
CA TYR A 100 21.62 -12.39 1.46
C TYR A 100 20.90 -13.74 1.24
N THR A 101 21.69 -14.79 1.05
CA THR A 101 21.23 -16.18 1.01
C THR A 101 22.01 -17.00 2.03
N LEU A 102 21.39 -18.04 2.59
CA LEU A 102 22.03 -18.98 3.51
C LEU A 102 22.45 -20.25 2.78
N ASP A 103 23.01 -20.13 1.59
CA ASP A 103 23.56 -21.26 0.83
C ASP A 103 25.04 -21.39 1.16
N ASP A 104 25.41 -22.48 1.86
CA ASP A 104 26.79 -22.73 2.27
C ASP A 104 27.74 -22.95 1.08
N SER A 105 27.20 -23.35 -0.08
CA SER A 105 27.98 -23.61 -1.29
C SER A 105 28.27 -22.34 -2.09
N ASP A 106 27.42 -21.32 -1.98
CA ASP A 106 27.52 -20.07 -2.71
C ASP A 106 26.89 -18.93 -1.87
N PRO A 107 27.58 -18.49 -0.80
CA PRO A 107 27.05 -17.46 0.07
C PRO A 107 27.06 -16.09 -0.65
N GLU A 108 25.90 -15.54 -0.85
CA GLU A 108 25.73 -14.21 -1.44
C GLU A 108 25.27 -13.21 -0.38
N CYS A 109 25.88 -12.05 -0.34
CA CYS A 109 25.38 -10.90 0.42
C CYS A 109 25.65 -9.60 -0.32
N GLN A 110 24.61 -8.78 -0.41
CA GLN A 110 24.66 -7.43 -0.90
C GLN A 110 24.25 -6.49 0.23
N VAL A 111 25.09 -5.52 0.55
CA VAL A 111 24.77 -4.46 1.49
C VAL A 111 24.35 -3.23 0.70
N LEU A 112 23.14 -2.75 0.98
CA LEU A 112 22.57 -1.57 0.34
C LEU A 112 22.44 -0.45 1.37
N HIS A 113 22.63 0.76 0.91
CA HIS A 113 22.37 1.96 1.69
C HIS A 113 21.37 2.81 0.93
N VAL A 114 20.21 3.01 1.55
CA VAL A 114 19.12 3.82 1.03
C VAL A 114 18.94 5.05 1.93
N GLU A 115 18.54 6.17 1.35
CA GLU A 115 18.39 7.42 2.10
C GLU A 115 17.26 7.39 3.13
N VAL A 116 16.30 6.50 2.93
CA VAL A 116 15.15 6.30 3.81
C VAL A 116 15.27 4.96 4.52
N GLY A 117 14.91 4.91 5.81
CA GLY A 117 14.82 3.67 6.56
C GLY A 117 13.51 2.94 6.28
N ILE A 118 13.16 2.01 7.18
CA ILE A 118 11.90 1.26 7.10
C ILE A 118 10.70 2.20 7.16
N LEU A 119 9.57 1.77 6.60
CA LEU A 119 8.32 2.52 6.67
C LEU A 119 7.88 2.76 8.12
N ARG A 120 7.55 4.00 8.43
CA ARG A 120 6.95 4.32 9.72
C ARG A 120 5.48 3.86 9.77
N PRO A 121 4.89 3.64 10.95
CA PRO A 121 3.51 3.16 11.07
C PRO A 121 2.49 4.02 10.31
N ASN A 122 2.64 5.31 10.32
CA ASN A 122 1.74 6.28 9.69
C ASN A 122 2.21 6.72 8.28
N TRP A 123 2.86 5.84 7.53
CA TRP A 123 3.39 6.16 6.21
C TRP A 123 2.34 6.61 5.18
N LEU A 124 1.07 6.26 5.41
CA LEU A 124 -0.06 6.70 4.58
C LEU A 124 -0.57 8.11 4.92
N ASP A 125 -0.01 8.80 5.91
CA ASP A 125 -0.41 10.18 6.21
C ASP A 125 -0.33 11.05 4.96
N GLY A 126 -1.44 11.74 4.62
CA GLY A 126 -1.55 12.56 3.43
C GLY A 126 -1.69 11.78 2.12
N ALA A 127 -2.05 10.50 2.17
CA ALA A 127 -2.42 9.74 0.97
C ALA A 127 -3.79 10.19 0.45
N ASN A 128 -3.98 10.09 -0.86
CA ASN A 128 -5.23 10.42 -1.53
C ASN A 128 -6.23 9.26 -1.39
N TYR A 129 -7.42 9.52 -0.87
CA TYR A 129 -8.48 8.53 -0.84
C TYR A 129 -9.11 8.34 -2.21
N LEU A 130 -9.21 7.11 -2.67
CA LEU A 130 -9.76 6.76 -3.98
C LEU A 130 -11.13 6.08 -3.92
N GLY A 131 -11.77 6.04 -2.73
CA GLY A 131 -13.05 5.36 -2.54
C GLY A 131 -12.90 3.92 -2.09
N GLN A 132 -13.97 3.14 -2.28
CA GLN A 132 -14.03 1.75 -1.84
C GLN A 132 -14.03 0.80 -3.05
N HIS A 133 -13.23 -0.28 -2.95
CA HIS A 133 -13.17 -1.33 -3.96
C HIS A 133 -13.11 -2.72 -3.31
N TYR A 134 -13.66 -3.71 -3.99
CA TYR A 134 -13.48 -5.10 -3.60
C TYR A 134 -12.11 -5.61 -4.03
N MET A 135 -11.38 -6.23 -3.09
CA MET A 135 -10.10 -6.88 -3.32
C MET A 135 -10.00 -8.14 -2.49
N ASP A 136 -9.63 -9.26 -3.10
CA ASP A 136 -9.49 -10.58 -2.45
C ASP A 136 -10.71 -11.00 -1.59
N GLY A 137 -11.92 -10.58 -1.98
CA GLY A 137 -13.16 -10.88 -1.28
C GLY A 137 -13.53 -9.90 -0.15
N PHE A 138 -12.72 -8.88 0.10
CA PHE A 138 -12.95 -7.84 1.10
C PHE A 138 -13.38 -6.52 0.46
N LEU A 139 -14.29 -5.79 1.09
CA LEU A 139 -14.54 -4.40 0.75
C LEU A 139 -13.46 -3.55 1.41
N CYS A 140 -12.66 -2.87 0.60
CA CYS A 140 -11.53 -2.11 1.06
C CYS A 140 -11.69 -0.61 0.81
N ASN A 141 -11.24 0.20 1.75
CA ASN A 141 -10.85 1.57 1.46
C ASN A 141 -9.54 1.56 0.68
N VAL A 142 -9.42 2.44 -0.30
CA VAL A 142 -8.24 2.50 -1.18
C VAL A 142 -7.59 3.86 -1.08
N TRP A 143 -6.29 3.87 -0.88
CA TRP A 143 -5.47 5.08 -0.90
C TRP A 143 -4.35 4.96 -1.92
N GLU A 144 -4.01 6.09 -2.48
CA GLU A 144 -2.85 6.26 -3.35
C GLU A 144 -1.85 7.16 -2.66
N LYS A 145 -0.61 6.78 -2.63
CA LYS A 145 0.48 7.57 -2.06
C LYS A 145 1.52 7.91 -3.12
N VAL A 146 1.60 9.20 -3.48
CA VAL A 146 2.65 9.80 -4.34
C VAL A 146 2.75 9.13 -5.72
N GLU A 147 1.63 8.65 -6.29
CA GLU A 147 1.61 7.88 -7.55
C GLU A 147 2.55 6.66 -7.56
N PHE A 148 2.96 6.22 -6.37
CA PHE A 148 3.94 5.17 -6.18
C PHE A 148 3.33 3.87 -5.72
N VAL A 149 2.35 3.91 -4.79
CA VAL A 149 1.70 2.74 -4.22
C VAL A 149 0.21 2.97 -4.03
N TRP A 150 -0.57 1.96 -4.37
CA TRP A 150 -2.00 1.84 -4.06
C TRP A 150 -2.16 0.83 -2.94
N TYR A 151 -2.84 1.21 -1.88
CA TYR A 151 -2.99 0.42 -0.66
C TYR A 151 -4.46 0.19 -0.35
N TYR A 152 -4.81 -1.06 -0.03
CA TYR A 152 -6.16 -1.52 0.21
C TYR A 152 -6.29 -2.02 1.65
N GLU A 153 -7.16 -1.39 2.42
CA GLU A 153 -7.46 -1.71 3.81
C GLU A 153 -8.91 -2.17 3.93
N ASP A 154 -9.14 -3.34 4.53
CA ASP A 154 -10.50 -3.81 4.81
C ASP A 154 -11.28 -2.80 5.66
N VAL A 155 -12.49 -2.42 5.20
CA VAL A 155 -13.31 -1.39 5.89
C VAL A 155 -13.73 -1.80 7.29
N VAL A 156 -13.78 -3.10 7.60
CA VAL A 156 -14.24 -3.63 8.89
C VAL A 156 -13.09 -3.85 9.85
N SER A 157 -12.14 -4.67 9.47
CA SER A 157 -11.03 -5.07 10.35
C SER A 157 -9.88 -4.07 10.40
N LYS A 158 -9.84 -3.13 9.47
CA LYS A 158 -8.75 -2.16 9.31
C LYS A 158 -7.39 -2.81 9.04
N ARG A 159 -7.39 -4.02 8.51
CA ARG A 159 -6.17 -4.74 8.15
C ARG A 159 -5.80 -4.48 6.70
N PRO A 160 -4.51 -4.49 6.37
CA PRO A 160 -4.10 -4.49 4.98
C PRO A 160 -4.61 -5.77 4.29
N VAL A 161 -5.09 -5.63 3.07
CA VAL A 161 -5.54 -6.75 2.22
C VAL A 161 -4.61 -6.88 1.02
N TYR A 162 -4.24 -5.74 0.44
CA TYR A 162 -3.47 -5.72 -0.79
C TYR A 162 -2.75 -4.39 -0.95
N TRP A 163 -1.58 -4.41 -1.59
CA TRP A 163 -0.98 -3.21 -2.13
C TRP A 163 -0.25 -3.51 -3.43
N VAL A 164 -0.15 -2.51 -4.27
CA VAL A 164 0.55 -2.62 -5.54
C VAL A 164 1.36 -1.36 -5.80
N PHE A 165 2.59 -1.55 -6.24
CA PHE A 165 3.48 -0.47 -6.64
C PHE A 165 3.27 -0.09 -8.09
N TYR A 166 3.65 1.13 -8.48
CA TYR A 166 3.60 1.61 -9.86
C TYR A 166 4.27 0.67 -10.87
N SER A 167 5.24 -0.11 -10.43
CA SER A 167 5.93 -1.12 -11.24
C SER A 167 5.09 -2.37 -11.54
N GLY A 168 3.88 -2.46 -10.98
CA GLY A 168 3.03 -3.65 -11.05
C GLY A 168 3.42 -4.75 -10.05
N TYR A 169 4.40 -4.50 -9.17
CA TYR A 169 4.74 -5.42 -8.09
C TYR A 169 3.64 -5.39 -7.03
N ALA A 170 2.93 -6.49 -6.89
CA ALA A 170 1.73 -6.61 -6.10
C ALA A 170 1.89 -7.57 -4.93
N ALA A 171 1.30 -7.23 -3.79
CA ALA A 171 1.29 -8.04 -2.57
C ALA A 171 -0.15 -8.30 -2.11
N HIS A 172 -0.51 -9.57 -2.00
CA HIS A 172 -1.74 -10.05 -1.38
C HIS A 172 -1.44 -10.50 0.06
N VAL A 173 -2.16 -9.98 1.03
CA VAL A 173 -1.94 -10.27 2.44
C VAL A 173 -2.69 -11.54 2.83
N MET A 174 -1.96 -12.63 3.06
CA MET A 174 -2.54 -13.93 3.43
C MET A 174 -2.82 -14.03 4.92
N THR A 175 -1.90 -13.52 5.75
CA THR A 175 -2.06 -13.44 7.20
C THR A 175 -1.59 -12.08 7.70
N PHE A 176 -2.11 -11.66 8.86
CA PHE A 176 -1.68 -10.42 9.51
C PHE A 176 -1.81 -10.57 11.03
N GLU A 177 -0.68 -10.79 11.69
CA GLU A 177 -0.59 -11.12 13.10
C GLU A 177 0.02 -9.95 13.89
N VAL A 178 -0.85 -9.13 14.47
CA VAL A 178 -0.46 -7.94 15.25
C VAL A 178 0.29 -8.35 16.51
N GLY A 179 1.39 -7.66 16.82
CA GLY A 179 2.21 -7.88 18.01
C GLY A 179 3.17 -9.07 17.92
N ARG A 180 3.21 -9.76 16.78
CA ARG A 180 4.17 -10.85 16.58
C ARG A 180 5.53 -10.27 16.23
N VAL A 181 6.57 -10.80 16.87
CA VAL A 181 7.97 -10.45 16.64
C VAL A 181 8.82 -11.71 16.58
N LEU A 182 9.94 -11.63 15.87
CA LEU A 182 10.99 -12.64 15.93
C LEU A 182 11.84 -12.46 17.18
N ASP A 183 12.43 -13.54 17.64
CA ASP A 183 13.48 -13.51 18.67
C ASP A 183 14.65 -12.63 18.19
N ASP A 184 15.27 -11.88 19.10
CA ASP A 184 16.32 -10.91 18.75
C ASP A 184 17.50 -11.54 18.02
N GLU A 185 17.82 -12.78 18.30
CA GLU A 185 18.89 -13.55 17.63
C GLU A 185 18.66 -13.75 16.13
N LYS A 186 17.41 -13.65 15.69
CA LYS A 186 17.04 -13.82 14.26
C LYS A 186 17.30 -12.58 13.42
N TRP A 187 17.50 -11.42 14.04
CA TRP A 187 17.68 -10.13 13.37
C TRP A 187 19.16 -9.83 13.08
N GLN A 188 19.89 -10.81 12.56
CA GLN A 188 21.31 -10.67 12.28
C GLN A 188 21.62 -11.15 10.87
N ALA A 189 22.36 -10.32 10.12
CA ALA A 189 22.94 -10.77 8.87
C ALA A 189 24.13 -11.71 9.14
N PRO A 190 24.42 -12.67 8.25
CA PRO A 190 25.56 -13.55 8.38
C PRO A 190 26.92 -12.81 8.38
N GLY A 191 27.93 -13.43 8.98
CA GLY A 191 29.27 -12.83 9.11
C GLY A 191 29.88 -12.37 7.79
N TYR A 192 29.66 -13.14 6.71
CA TYR A 192 30.19 -12.78 5.38
C TYR A 192 29.58 -11.51 4.77
N CYS A 193 28.48 -10.97 5.31
CA CYS A 193 27.94 -9.69 4.92
C CYS A 193 28.82 -8.52 5.38
N PHE A 194 29.70 -8.74 6.35
CA PHE A 194 30.56 -7.73 6.95
C PHE A 194 32.03 -7.88 6.49
N GLU A 195 32.32 -8.89 5.67
CA GLU A 195 33.64 -9.06 5.10
C GLU A 195 33.84 -8.05 3.97
N GLU A 196 34.96 -7.32 4.02
CA GLU A 196 35.37 -6.46 2.92
C GLU A 196 35.58 -7.34 1.68
N LYS A 197 34.70 -7.21 0.68
CA LYS A 197 34.99 -7.81 -0.64
C LYS A 197 36.26 -7.14 -1.14
N GLN A 198 37.39 -7.85 -1.11
CA GLN A 198 38.59 -7.41 -1.80
C GLN A 198 38.20 -7.22 -3.27
N SER A 199 37.99 -5.97 -3.67
CA SER A 199 37.88 -5.64 -5.08
C SER A 199 39.17 -6.17 -5.73
N PRO A 200 39.10 -6.99 -6.80
CA PRO A 200 40.31 -7.34 -7.52
C PRO A 200 41.01 -6.04 -7.85
N LEU A 201 42.27 -5.91 -7.40
CA LEU A 201 43.13 -4.77 -7.67
C LEU A 201 43.06 -4.47 -9.16
N PHE A 202 42.30 -3.44 -9.55
CA PHE A 202 42.41 -2.88 -10.87
C PHE A 202 43.84 -2.34 -10.97
N GLU A 203 44.74 -3.10 -11.58
CA GLU A 203 45.97 -2.52 -12.08
C GLU A 203 45.56 -1.34 -12.97
N PRO A 204 46.16 -0.14 -12.76
CA PRO A 204 45.83 1.01 -13.57
C PRO A 204 46.30 0.72 -14.99
N VAL A 205 45.41 0.29 -15.86
CA VAL A 205 45.66 0.26 -17.29
C VAL A 205 45.74 1.72 -17.74
N ALA A 206 46.97 2.15 -17.94
CA ALA A 206 47.26 3.46 -18.50
C ALA A 206 46.59 3.61 -19.86
N ASN A 207 45.79 4.67 -19.97
CA ASN A 207 45.35 5.32 -21.18
C ASN A 207 44.76 4.49 -22.31
N VAL A 208 43.43 4.42 -22.36
CA VAL A 208 42.71 4.53 -23.64
C VAL A 208 41.44 5.38 -23.43
N GLY A 209 41.30 6.37 -24.31
CA GLY A 209 40.34 7.45 -24.24
C GLY A 209 38.86 7.04 -24.19
N GLY A 210 38.15 7.93 -23.58
CA GLY A 210 36.70 8.14 -23.49
C GLY A 210 35.76 7.20 -24.20
N LEU A 211 35.04 6.42 -23.35
CA LEU A 211 33.67 6.02 -23.67
C LEU A 211 32.94 5.83 -22.36
N MET A 212 31.98 6.74 -22.10
CA MET A 212 31.02 6.54 -21.01
C MET A 212 30.22 5.29 -21.28
N MET A 213 30.52 4.19 -20.61
CA MET A 213 29.60 3.08 -20.50
C MET A 213 28.68 3.34 -19.30
N ARG A 214 27.45 3.75 -19.59
CA ARG A 214 26.34 3.57 -18.67
C ARG A 214 26.22 2.08 -18.37
N GLY A 215 26.70 1.65 -17.22
CA GLY A 215 26.48 0.32 -16.72
C GLY A 215 24.98 0.08 -16.55
N ALA A 216 24.41 -0.75 -17.42
CA ALA A 216 23.11 -1.31 -17.20
C ALA A 216 23.18 -2.14 -15.90
N ILE A 217 22.56 -1.65 -14.85
CA ILE A 217 22.34 -2.42 -13.63
C ILE A 217 21.37 -3.52 -14.03
N ASN A 218 21.88 -4.74 -14.13
CA ASN A 218 21.07 -5.93 -14.37
C ASN A 218 20.08 -6.08 -13.22
N ALA A 219 18.81 -5.76 -13.49
CA ALA A 219 17.69 -5.88 -12.56
C ALA A 219 17.31 -7.36 -12.34
N SER A 220 18.27 -8.19 -11.97
CA SER A 220 18.06 -9.58 -11.60
C SER A 220 17.90 -9.81 -10.11
N MET A 221 18.09 -8.78 -9.29
CA MET A 221 17.91 -8.88 -7.84
C MET A 221 16.63 -8.18 -7.45
N GLY A 222 15.67 -8.99 -7.07
CA GLY A 222 14.43 -8.49 -6.52
C GLY A 222 14.70 -7.84 -5.19
N LEU A 223 14.18 -6.65 -5.01
CA LEU A 223 13.58 -6.19 -3.79
C LEU A 223 14.24 -5.22 -2.86
N SER A 224 15.27 -4.60 -3.09
CA SER A 224 15.45 -3.34 -2.38
C SER A 224 14.99 -2.16 -3.23
N LEU A 225 13.76 -2.21 -3.71
CA LEU A 225 13.21 -1.10 -4.49
C LEU A 225 12.19 -0.29 -3.70
N TRP A 226 12.54 0.04 -2.47
CA TRP A 226 12.00 1.19 -1.78
C TRP A 226 12.88 2.43 -2.00
N VAL A 227 13.36 2.64 -3.20
CA VAL A 227 13.99 3.91 -3.56
C VAL A 227 13.19 4.53 -4.68
N PRO A 228 12.30 5.47 -4.40
CA PRO A 228 11.98 6.47 -5.37
C PRO A 228 13.20 7.39 -5.47
N SER A 229 13.96 7.32 -6.56
CA SER A 229 14.69 8.48 -7.02
C SER A 229 13.67 9.53 -7.46
N VAL A 230 12.98 10.10 -6.52
CA VAL A 230 12.17 11.28 -6.72
C VAL A 230 12.82 12.32 -5.85
N ASP A 231 13.40 13.32 -6.50
CA ASP A 231 13.71 14.61 -5.89
C ASP A 231 12.45 15.17 -5.23
N LEU A 232 12.15 14.76 -4.01
CA LEU A 232 11.18 15.39 -3.13
C LEU A 232 11.88 16.51 -2.36
N LEU A 233 12.41 17.48 -3.10
CA LEU A 233 12.74 18.77 -2.54
C LEU A 233 11.41 19.50 -2.29
N GLY A 234 10.96 19.49 -1.06
CA GLY A 234 9.99 20.47 -0.64
C GLY A 234 8.92 20.13 0.38
N SER A 235 9.05 19.08 1.17
CA SER A 235 8.21 19.02 2.37
C SER A 235 8.92 18.29 3.50
N LYS A 236 9.15 19.01 4.60
CA LYS A 236 9.65 18.46 5.86
C LYS A 236 8.73 17.35 6.33
N TRP A 237 9.28 16.19 6.46
CA TRP A 237 8.67 15.02 7.09
C TRP A 237 8.88 15.04 8.60
#